data_5e1361e15d124aec2ab6e06e16b23e14
#
_entry.id   5e1361e15d124aec2ab6e06e16b23e14
#
_cell.length_a   1.000
_cell.length_b   1.000
_cell.length_c   1.000
_cell.angle_alpha   90.00
_cell.angle_beta   90.00
_cell.angle_gamma   90.00
#
_symmetry.space_group_name_H-M   'P 1'
#
loop_
_entity.id
_entity.type
_entity.pdbx_description
1 polymer ?
#
loop_
_entity_poly.entity_id
_entity_poly.type
_entity_poly.pdbx_seq_one_letter_code
_entity_poly.pdbx_strand_id
1 'polypeptide(L)'
;MTRPGSGLVLARRRFLRLGTLGVGAVGLGALGFGATACSSGTSGQQAVATELDYIRPTDPEVAAAEAARATSGATAAFALAAGVGAVDLGGRIVNTWTYGGAAVAPELRLSKGDRVRVSVDNGLPQETTLHWHGIRIRNDMDGAAPVTQEPIGADGGRFEYDFVAPDPGTYWYHSHSGLQADRGLFGAMIIEDPNDATGADADAVLVLDDWVDGLGTTPDAVLAALNPQVAGHGHAGHGSGPAEYTDADASVAQQITSAGHGDSVPLGGMTQHIAYPLHLINGRPPNDPAVVEAAAGQRLRLRVINAAAETPYRFAVAGHELTVVAVDGFDVQPTTADTVILGMAQRVDVLVTVRSGAWPVVAKVEGRDGYASTVLRSHDAVPMSNPDVGGDISELNGRLVPESDLRPAESALLDKREVDRDYRVELIQAGDRYVWGMAGPDAGRLVMKEGERIRITMVNSSPMWHPMHTHGHTFAVPGYGGLRRDTVNVLPGTELAIEFDADNPGEWMFHCHNAYHFEAGMTANLRYIR
;
A
#
# COMPACT_ATOMS: atom_id res chain seq x y z
N MET A 1 40.51 -48.48 -9.77
CA MET A 1 41.78 -47.77 -9.72
C MET A 1 41.49 -46.34 -9.28
N THR A 2 41.69 -46.07 -8.03
CA THR A 2 42.43 -44.97 -7.32
C THR A 2 41.94 -43.52 -7.53
N ARG A 3 41.43 -42.97 -6.42
CA ARG A 3 41.39 -41.54 -6.02
C ARG A 3 42.82 -40.94 -5.90
N PRO A 4 43.02 -39.63 -5.72
CA PRO A 4 42.56 -38.77 -4.63
C PRO A 4 42.14 -37.36 -5.10
N GLY A 5 41.43 -36.45 -4.45
CA GLY A 5 41.37 -36.05 -3.05
C GLY A 5 42.21 -34.80 -2.74
N SER A 6 41.60 -33.60 -2.64
CA SER A 6 42.23 -32.51 -1.88
C SER A 6 41.13 -31.59 -1.28
N GLY A 7 41.06 -31.62 0.04
CA GLY A 7 40.26 -30.72 0.83
C GLY A 7 40.97 -29.38 1.10
N LEU A 8 40.19 -28.32 1.26
CA LEU A 8 40.63 -27.06 1.85
C LEU A 8 39.94 -26.84 3.20
N VAL A 9 40.79 -26.74 4.22
CA VAL A 9 40.46 -26.46 5.61
C VAL A 9 40.36 -24.95 5.77
N LEU A 10 39.24 -24.43 6.27
CA LEU A 10 39.11 -23.04 6.70
C LEU A 10 39.31 -22.93 8.21
N ALA A 11 40.29 -22.14 8.59
CA ALA A 11 40.71 -21.90 9.96
C ALA A 11 39.79 -20.91 10.68
N ARG A 12 39.29 -21.34 11.84
CA ARG A 12 38.66 -20.48 12.85
C ARG A 12 39.68 -19.57 13.49
N ARG A 13 39.48 -18.25 13.50
CA ARG A 13 40.13 -17.32 14.42
C ARG A 13 39.19 -16.92 15.54
N ARG A 14 39.54 -17.35 16.74
CA ARG A 14 39.02 -16.87 18.03
C ARG A 14 39.53 -15.45 18.26
N PHE A 15 38.68 -14.56 18.79
CA PHE A 15 39.11 -13.39 19.54
C PHE A 15 38.56 -13.43 20.96
N LEU A 16 39.49 -13.22 21.89
CA LEU A 16 39.31 -13.35 23.33
C LEU A 16 38.60 -12.13 23.93
N ARG A 17 37.87 -12.43 25.00
CA ARG A 17 37.32 -11.53 26.00
C ARG A 17 38.37 -10.71 26.72
N LEU A 18 38.05 -9.48 27.09
CA LEU A 18 38.43 -8.91 28.39
C LEU A 18 37.27 -8.08 28.93
N GLY A 19 36.81 -8.48 30.10
CA GLY A 19 35.82 -7.76 30.87
C GLY A 19 36.51 -6.86 31.89
N THR A 20 35.76 -5.88 32.37
CA THR A 20 35.91 -5.40 33.77
C THR A 20 34.57 -4.89 34.29
N LEU A 21 34.28 -5.32 35.48
CA LEU A 21 33.18 -5.01 36.38
C LEU A 21 33.24 -3.56 36.90
N GLY A 22 32.09 -2.99 37.18
CA GLY A 22 31.94 -1.81 37.99
C GLY A 22 30.52 -1.69 38.55
N VAL A 23 30.32 -2.12 39.76
CA VAL A 23 29.11 -2.03 40.60
C VAL A 23 29.13 -0.72 41.40
N GLY A 24 27.92 -0.12 41.64
CA GLY A 24 27.72 0.95 42.64
C GLY A 24 26.41 1.70 42.39
N ALA A 25 25.45 1.41 42.97
CA ALA A 25 24.64 1.63 44.17
C ALA A 25 24.19 3.08 44.40
N VAL A 26 22.85 3.26 44.31
CA VAL A 26 21.89 4.00 45.16
C VAL A 26 22.35 5.21 45.96
N GLY A 27 21.59 6.31 45.86
CA GLY A 27 21.59 7.41 46.83
C GLY A 27 20.55 8.47 46.54
N LEU A 28 19.44 8.46 47.28
CA LEU A 28 18.51 9.59 47.46
C LEU A 28 19.18 10.70 48.25
N GLY A 29 18.82 11.95 48.00
CA GLY A 29 19.09 13.05 48.91
C GLY A 29 18.67 14.40 48.37
N ALA A 30 17.73 15.02 49.04
CA ALA A 30 17.17 16.35 48.77
C ALA A 30 17.94 17.46 49.53
N LEU A 31 17.66 18.69 49.10
CA LEU A 31 17.79 19.99 49.78
C LEU A 31 19.12 20.80 49.68
N GLY A 32 19.07 21.93 49.00
CA GLY A 32 19.05 23.21 49.66
C GLY A 32 20.26 24.15 49.52
N PHE A 33 19.96 25.36 49.03
CA PHE A 33 20.62 26.64 49.29
C PHE A 33 22.02 26.99 48.70
N GLY A 34 21.99 27.92 47.79
CA GLY A 34 22.56 29.25 47.74
C GLY A 34 24.06 29.44 47.76
N ALA A 35 24.58 30.12 46.78
CA ALA A 35 25.36 31.33 46.84
C ALA A 35 26.09 31.65 45.52
N THR A 36 25.99 32.87 45.13
CA THR A 36 26.64 33.61 44.07
C THR A 36 28.16 33.41 43.99
N ALA A 37 28.67 33.18 42.78
CA ALA A 37 30.01 33.68 42.40
C ALA A 37 30.01 33.97 40.88
N CYS A 38 30.29 35.20 40.53
CA CYS A 38 30.56 35.69 39.18
C CYS A 38 31.85 35.08 38.63
N SER A 39 31.80 34.56 37.41
CA SER A 39 32.99 34.57 36.53
C SER A 39 32.55 34.63 35.05
N SER A 40 33.00 35.63 34.44
CA SER A 40 33.14 36.03 33.04
C SER A 40 33.01 34.96 31.96
N GLY A 41 32.10 35.17 31.03
CA GLY A 41 32.27 35.27 29.62
C GLY A 41 32.79 34.06 28.83
N THR A 42 31.86 33.31 28.27
CA THR A 42 31.90 32.96 26.84
C THR A 42 30.47 32.80 26.38
N SER A 43 30.02 33.73 25.56
CA SER A 43 28.73 33.65 24.85
C SER A 43 28.82 32.50 23.84
N GLY A 44 28.53 31.29 24.28
CA GLY A 44 28.06 30.25 23.41
C GLY A 44 26.69 30.69 22.92
N GLN A 45 26.60 31.20 21.70
CA GLN A 45 25.35 31.27 20.97
C GLN A 45 24.81 29.83 20.91
N GLN A 46 23.85 29.50 21.77
CA GLN A 46 22.92 28.44 21.48
C GLN A 46 22.26 28.88 20.16
N ALA A 47 22.59 28.15 19.08
CA ALA A 47 21.86 28.25 17.85
C ALA A 47 20.39 27.94 18.25
N VAL A 48 19.56 28.97 18.27
CA VAL A 48 18.10 28.81 18.30
C VAL A 48 17.81 28.02 17.04
N ALA A 49 17.46 26.76 17.19
CA ALA A 49 16.96 25.97 16.08
C ALA A 49 15.78 26.77 15.55
N THR A 50 15.92 27.34 14.36
CA THR A 50 14.85 28.07 13.68
C THR A 50 13.75 27.03 13.50
N GLU A 51 12.62 27.22 14.19
CA GLU A 51 11.44 26.39 14.03
C GLU A 51 11.03 26.49 12.56
N LEU A 52 10.98 25.35 11.86
CA LEU A 52 10.61 25.33 10.46
C LEU A 52 9.13 25.73 10.33
N ASP A 53 8.85 26.64 9.42
CA ASP A 53 7.49 27.08 9.12
C ASP A 53 6.82 26.10 8.14
N TYR A 54 6.11 25.11 8.68
CA TYR A 54 5.44 24.07 7.92
C TYR A 54 4.13 24.55 7.31
N ILE A 55 3.85 24.16 6.07
CA ILE A 55 2.53 24.30 5.43
C ILE A 55 1.63 23.20 5.96
N ARG A 56 0.54 23.60 6.61
CA ARG A 56 -0.46 22.70 7.20
C ARG A 56 -1.62 22.42 6.24
N PRO A 57 -2.41 21.36 6.43
CA PRO A 57 -3.51 20.99 5.52
C PRO A 57 -4.52 22.10 5.26
N THR A 58 -4.76 22.99 6.24
CA THR A 58 -5.74 24.08 6.14
C THR A 58 -5.15 25.41 5.71
N ASP A 59 -3.86 25.47 5.38
CA ASP A 59 -3.18 26.72 5.00
C ASP A 59 -3.57 27.18 3.58
N PRO A 60 -3.46 28.48 3.29
CA PRO A 60 -3.88 29.07 2.01
C PRO A 60 -3.20 28.44 0.78
N GLU A 61 -1.97 27.97 0.92
CA GLU A 61 -1.20 27.33 -0.15
C GLU A 61 -1.90 26.08 -0.68
N VAL A 62 -2.51 25.27 0.19
CA VAL A 62 -3.28 24.07 -0.18
C VAL A 62 -4.50 24.44 -1.01
N ALA A 63 -5.24 25.48 -0.57
CA ALA A 63 -6.39 25.97 -1.32
C ALA A 63 -6.00 26.61 -2.66
N ALA A 64 -4.84 27.28 -2.73
CA ALA A 64 -4.32 27.89 -3.94
C ALA A 64 -3.89 26.83 -4.98
N ALA A 65 -3.21 25.76 -4.53
CA ALA A 65 -2.85 24.63 -5.38
C ALA A 65 -4.08 23.93 -5.96
N GLU A 66 -5.13 23.73 -5.15
CA GLU A 66 -6.39 23.16 -5.62
C GLU A 66 -7.08 24.06 -6.65
N ALA A 67 -7.13 25.36 -6.41
CA ALA A 67 -7.75 26.34 -7.32
C ALA A 67 -7.03 26.45 -8.68
N ALA A 68 -5.75 26.07 -8.74
CA ALA A 68 -4.95 26.06 -9.96
C ALA A 68 -5.18 24.79 -10.82
N ARG A 69 -5.86 23.76 -10.29
CA ARG A 69 -6.10 22.52 -11.04
C ARG A 69 -7.05 22.75 -12.21
N ALA A 70 -6.77 22.07 -13.32
CA ALA A 70 -7.68 22.06 -14.46
C ALA A 70 -8.96 21.30 -14.10
N THR A 71 -10.11 21.88 -14.42
CA THR A 71 -11.42 21.26 -14.14
C THR A 71 -12.21 21.06 -15.44
N SER A 72 -12.98 19.97 -15.51
CA SER A 72 -13.96 19.68 -16.55
C SER A 72 -15.22 20.57 -16.45
N GLY A 73 -15.47 21.13 -15.26
CA GLY A 73 -16.71 21.82 -14.90
C GLY A 73 -17.84 20.88 -14.47
N ALA A 74 -17.67 19.57 -14.57
CA ALA A 74 -18.63 18.58 -14.08
C ALA A 74 -18.37 18.23 -12.60
N THR A 75 -19.38 17.67 -11.94
CA THR A 75 -19.29 17.19 -10.56
C THR A 75 -19.78 15.75 -10.50
N ALA A 76 -18.95 14.85 -9.99
CA ALA A 76 -19.30 13.49 -9.63
C ALA A 76 -19.57 13.44 -8.11
N ALA A 77 -20.77 12.98 -7.72
CA ALA A 77 -21.19 12.94 -6.33
C ALA A 77 -21.52 11.51 -5.90
N PHE A 78 -21.00 11.09 -4.77
CA PHE A 78 -21.18 9.75 -4.21
C PHE A 78 -21.49 9.83 -2.72
N ALA A 79 -22.05 8.74 -2.19
CA ALA A 79 -22.29 8.57 -0.76
C ALA A 79 -21.80 7.19 -0.32
N LEU A 80 -21.03 7.14 0.74
CA LEU A 80 -20.51 5.91 1.34
C LEU A 80 -20.98 5.84 2.80
N ALA A 81 -21.52 4.71 3.18
CA ALA A 81 -21.92 4.43 4.57
C ALA A 81 -21.02 3.30 5.11
N ALA A 82 -20.10 3.67 5.99
CA ALA A 82 -19.31 2.70 6.73
C ALA A 82 -20.17 2.09 7.84
N GLY A 83 -20.17 0.77 7.96
CA GLY A 83 -20.98 0.09 8.98
C GLY A 83 -20.63 -1.39 9.12
N VAL A 84 -21.08 -1.97 10.23
CA VAL A 84 -20.98 -3.42 10.47
C VAL A 84 -22.12 -4.11 9.71
N GLY A 85 -21.79 -5.14 8.93
CA GLY A 85 -22.76 -5.86 8.14
C GLY A 85 -22.40 -7.32 7.91
N ALA A 86 -23.38 -8.10 7.45
CA ALA A 86 -23.18 -9.49 7.05
C ALA A 86 -22.79 -9.55 5.58
N VAL A 87 -21.69 -10.22 5.26
CA VAL A 87 -21.17 -10.46 3.91
C VAL A 87 -21.14 -11.95 3.63
N ASP A 88 -21.60 -12.34 2.44
CA ASP A 88 -21.53 -13.72 1.97
C ASP A 88 -20.24 -13.94 1.15
N LEU A 89 -19.36 -14.76 1.72
CA LEU A 89 -18.11 -15.18 1.10
C LEU A 89 -18.25 -16.61 0.53
N GLY A 90 -19.08 -16.78 -0.51
CA GLY A 90 -19.29 -18.05 -1.19
C GLY A 90 -20.04 -19.09 -0.37
N GLY A 91 -21.12 -18.69 0.30
CA GLY A 91 -21.94 -19.50 1.19
C GLY A 91 -21.50 -19.45 2.66
N ARG A 92 -20.41 -18.75 2.98
CA ARG A 92 -19.99 -18.45 4.34
C ARG A 92 -20.32 -17.00 4.67
N ILE A 93 -21.30 -16.78 5.53
CA ILE A 93 -21.70 -15.44 5.99
C ILE A 93 -20.80 -15.05 7.16
N VAL A 94 -20.15 -13.88 7.06
CA VAL A 94 -19.33 -13.27 8.10
C VAL A 94 -19.89 -11.90 8.46
N ASN A 95 -19.74 -11.49 9.71
CA ASN A 95 -19.97 -10.10 10.11
C ASN A 95 -18.64 -9.37 10.03
N THR A 96 -18.63 -8.27 9.31
CA THR A 96 -17.43 -7.47 9.06
C THR A 96 -17.79 -6.01 8.84
N TRP A 97 -16.80 -5.18 8.54
CA TRP A 97 -17.00 -3.76 8.26
C TRP A 97 -16.99 -3.51 6.76
N THR A 98 -17.93 -2.71 6.29
CA THR A 98 -18.12 -2.49 4.85
C THR A 98 -18.52 -1.05 4.56
N TYR A 99 -18.27 -0.60 3.32
CA TYR A 99 -18.99 0.53 2.76
C TYR A 99 -20.19 0.01 1.93
N GLY A 100 -21.39 0.17 2.47
CA GLY A 100 -22.61 -0.21 1.76
C GLY A 100 -22.98 -1.70 1.77
N GLY A 101 -22.38 -2.53 2.63
CA GLY A 101 -22.83 -3.92 2.90
C GLY A 101 -22.27 -4.99 1.95
N ALA A 102 -21.22 -4.72 1.19
CA ALA A 102 -20.54 -5.68 0.34
C ALA A 102 -19.05 -5.81 0.74
N ALA A 103 -18.41 -6.95 0.42
CA ALA A 103 -16.99 -7.19 0.71
C ALA A 103 -16.05 -6.23 -0.03
N VAL A 104 -16.47 -5.74 -1.19
CA VAL A 104 -15.82 -4.63 -1.91
C VAL A 104 -16.83 -3.52 -2.06
N ALA A 105 -16.46 -2.33 -1.67
CA ALA A 105 -17.29 -1.13 -1.75
C ALA A 105 -17.64 -0.77 -3.22
N PRO A 106 -18.66 0.08 -3.45
CA PRO A 106 -19.02 0.50 -4.80
C PRO A 106 -17.85 1.08 -5.59
N GLU A 107 -17.77 0.74 -6.88
CA GLU A 107 -16.85 1.41 -7.80
C GLU A 107 -17.27 2.86 -7.99
N LEU A 108 -16.32 3.79 -7.78
CA LEU A 108 -16.49 5.21 -8.08
C LEU A 108 -15.89 5.50 -9.46
N ARG A 109 -16.74 5.87 -10.43
CA ARG A 109 -16.30 6.15 -11.81
C ARG A 109 -16.62 7.57 -12.20
N LEU A 110 -15.63 8.29 -12.73
CA LEU A 110 -15.70 9.71 -13.09
C LEU A 110 -14.65 10.02 -14.15
N SER A 111 -14.64 11.25 -14.65
CA SER A 111 -13.68 11.69 -15.67
C SER A 111 -12.62 12.61 -15.10
N LYS A 112 -11.46 12.65 -15.76
CA LYS A 112 -10.39 13.60 -15.46
C LYS A 112 -10.91 15.03 -15.43
N GLY A 113 -10.55 15.76 -14.37
CA GLY A 113 -10.94 17.14 -14.14
C GLY A 113 -12.31 17.32 -13.49
N ASP A 114 -13.06 16.24 -13.21
CA ASP A 114 -14.32 16.33 -12.47
C ASP A 114 -14.04 16.76 -11.02
N ARG A 115 -14.95 17.59 -10.49
CA ARG A 115 -15.03 17.83 -9.06
C ARG A 115 -15.71 16.64 -8.40
N VAL A 116 -15.02 16.03 -7.46
CA VAL A 116 -15.49 14.86 -6.72
C VAL A 116 -16.08 15.31 -5.40
N ARG A 117 -17.29 14.86 -5.09
CA ARG A 117 -17.90 15.03 -3.77
C ARG A 117 -18.30 13.68 -3.23
N VAL A 118 -17.77 13.33 -2.07
CA VAL A 118 -18.11 12.07 -1.40
C VAL A 118 -18.50 12.34 0.03
N SER A 119 -19.77 12.09 0.36
CA SER A 119 -20.23 12.08 1.73
C SER A 119 -19.92 10.72 2.37
N VAL A 120 -19.30 10.73 3.54
CA VAL A 120 -19.04 9.52 4.34
C VAL A 120 -19.83 9.60 5.64
N ASP A 121 -20.70 8.63 5.86
CA ASP A 121 -21.40 8.41 7.12
C ASP A 121 -20.73 7.27 7.87
N ASN A 122 -20.24 7.51 9.08
CA ASN A 122 -19.57 6.51 9.90
C ASN A 122 -20.53 5.91 10.94
N GLY A 123 -21.09 4.75 10.65
CA GLY A 123 -21.87 3.92 11.57
C GLY A 123 -21.07 2.82 12.27
N LEU A 124 -19.73 2.87 12.22
CA LEU A 124 -18.86 1.94 12.91
C LEU A 124 -18.75 2.29 14.39
N PRO A 125 -18.43 1.31 15.27
CA PRO A 125 -18.15 1.55 16.69
C PRO A 125 -16.81 2.25 16.95
N GLN A 126 -16.04 2.52 15.90
CA GLN A 126 -14.75 3.20 15.94
C GLN A 126 -14.72 4.39 14.98
N GLU A 127 -13.86 5.35 15.26
CA GLU A 127 -13.55 6.42 14.30
C GLU A 127 -12.89 5.85 13.04
N THR A 128 -13.06 6.54 11.92
CA THR A 128 -12.53 6.11 10.61
C THR A 128 -12.07 7.30 9.80
N THR A 129 -11.43 7.03 8.66
CA THR A 129 -11.14 8.00 7.60
C THR A 129 -11.30 7.33 6.25
N LEU A 130 -11.23 8.11 5.16
CA LEU A 130 -11.23 7.59 3.80
C LEU A 130 -10.08 8.21 3.02
N HIS A 131 -9.09 7.40 2.70
CA HIS A 131 -7.95 7.81 1.87
C HIS A 131 -8.18 7.46 0.39
N TRP A 132 -7.68 8.33 -0.49
CA TRP A 132 -7.79 8.23 -1.94
C TRP A 132 -6.45 7.83 -2.52
N HIS A 133 -6.21 6.53 -2.54
CA HIS A 133 -4.90 5.97 -2.84
C HIS A 133 -4.42 6.29 -4.27
N GLY A 134 -3.26 6.93 -4.35
CA GLY A 134 -2.55 7.24 -5.59
C GLY A 134 -2.98 8.54 -6.27
N ILE A 135 -4.02 9.21 -5.79
CA ILE A 135 -4.53 10.43 -6.39
C ILE A 135 -3.83 11.65 -5.77
N ARG A 136 -3.34 12.58 -6.62
CA ARG A 136 -2.72 13.83 -6.17
C ARG A 136 -3.77 14.90 -5.85
N ILE A 137 -4.55 14.68 -4.81
CA ILE A 137 -5.61 15.60 -4.36
C ILE A 137 -5.07 16.70 -3.44
N ARG A 138 -5.94 17.63 -3.03
CA ARG A 138 -5.60 18.63 -2.02
C ARG A 138 -5.36 17.97 -0.65
N ASN A 139 -4.44 18.52 0.12
CA ASN A 139 -3.93 17.87 1.33
C ASN A 139 -5.00 17.65 2.41
N ASP A 140 -5.90 18.63 2.66
CA ASP A 140 -6.96 18.53 3.66
C ASP A 140 -8.10 17.56 3.32
N MET A 141 -8.03 16.89 2.16
CA MET A 141 -8.97 15.86 1.70
C MET A 141 -8.31 14.49 1.51
N ASP A 142 -7.07 14.33 1.93
CA ASP A 142 -6.30 13.08 1.77
C ASP A 142 -6.83 11.90 2.61
N GLY A 143 -7.49 12.17 3.72
CA GLY A 143 -8.07 11.13 4.57
C GLY A 143 -7.09 10.43 5.52
N ALA A 144 -5.91 10.97 5.76
CA ALA A 144 -4.91 10.39 6.65
C ALA A 144 -4.89 11.09 8.02
N ALA A 145 -5.78 10.70 8.94
CA ALA A 145 -5.81 11.24 10.29
C ALA A 145 -4.61 10.73 11.13
N PRO A 146 -4.07 11.55 12.05
CA PRO A 146 -4.39 12.96 12.31
C PRO A 146 -3.57 13.94 11.44
N VAL A 147 -2.85 13.46 10.42
CA VAL A 147 -1.90 14.25 9.63
C VAL A 147 -2.61 15.28 8.76
N THR A 148 -3.65 14.85 8.02
CA THR A 148 -4.32 15.70 7.03
C THR A 148 -5.71 16.16 7.45
N GLN A 149 -6.33 15.47 8.40
CA GLN A 149 -7.66 15.78 8.94
C GLN A 149 -7.86 15.14 10.32
N GLU A 150 -8.89 15.59 11.03
CA GLU A 150 -9.40 14.86 12.19
C GLU A 150 -10.16 13.62 11.74
N PRO A 151 -10.15 12.52 12.54
CA PRO A 151 -10.90 11.32 12.20
C PRO A 151 -12.41 11.57 12.20
N ILE A 152 -13.14 10.79 11.41
CA ILE A 152 -14.60 10.79 11.37
C ILE A 152 -15.10 10.00 12.58
N GLY A 153 -15.71 10.70 13.55
CA GLY A 153 -16.12 10.11 14.83
C GLY A 153 -17.01 8.87 14.67
N ALA A 154 -16.95 7.96 15.65
CA ALA A 154 -17.76 6.74 15.71
C ALA A 154 -19.27 7.05 15.82
N ASP A 155 -20.11 6.05 15.57
CA ASP A 155 -21.54 6.04 15.86
C ASP A 155 -22.33 7.22 15.26
N GLY A 156 -22.06 7.58 13.99
CA GLY A 156 -22.82 8.59 13.25
C GLY A 156 -22.02 9.84 12.90
N GLY A 157 -20.69 9.81 13.02
CA GLY A 157 -19.80 10.85 12.50
C GLY A 157 -19.94 10.98 10.98
N ARG A 158 -19.70 12.20 10.47
CA ARG A 158 -19.84 12.52 9.05
C ARG A 158 -18.71 13.39 8.56
N PHE A 159 -18.32 13.16 7.30
CA PHE A 159 -17.35 14.01 6.60
C PHE A 159 -17.71 14.12 5.13
N GLU A 160 -17.41 15.26 4.50
CA GLU A 160 -17.58 15.47 3.07
C GLU A 160 -16.22 15.75 2.43
N TYR A 161 -15.79 14.85 1.56
CA TYR A 161 -14.62 15.04 0.72
C TYR A 161 -15.00 15.83 -0.52
N ASP A 162 -14.20 16.86 -0.88
CA ASP A 162 -14.48 17.75 -2.01
C ASP A 162 -13.14 18.15 -2.66
N PHE A 163 -12.84 17.60 -3.83
CA PHE A 163 -11.57 17.82 -4.54
C PHE A 163 -11.75 17.66 -6.06
N VAL A 164 -10.76 18.11 -6.84
CA VAL A 164 -10.68 17.89 -8.28
C VAL A 164 -9.84 16.63 -8.55
N ALA A 165 -10.33 15.73 -9.42
CA ALA A 165 -9.60 14.55 -9.88
C ALA A 165 -8.62 14.93 -11.00
N PRO A 166 -7.31 15.10 -10.73
CA PRO A 166 -6.40 15.72 -11.69
C PRO A 166 -5.90 14.79 -12.79
N ASP A 167 -5.73 13.51 -12.47
CA ASP A 167 -5.07 12.52 -13.32
C ASP A 167 -6.00 11.34 -13.62
N PRO A 168 -6.06 10.87 -14.87
CA PRO A 168 -6.83 9.68 -15.21
C PRO A 168 -6.07 8.42 -14.80
N GLY A 169 -6.79 7.32 -14.54
CA GLY A 169 -6.16 6.05 -14.23
C GLY A 169 -6.99 5.11 -13.38
N THR A 170 -6.37 4.03 -12.97
CA THR A 170 -6.92 3.04 -12.05
C THR A 170 -6.42 3.31 -10.65
N TYR A 171 -7.33 3.70 -9.78
CA TYR A 171 -7.10 4.07 -8.38
C TYR A 171 -8.03 3.25 -7.48
N TRP A 172 -7.90 3.46 -6.18
CA TRP A 172 -8.77 2.86 -5.19
C TRP A 172 -8.88 3.75 -3.95
N TYR A 173 -9.79 3.45 -3.08
CA TYR A 173 -9.98 4.17 -1.82
C TYR A 173 -10.13 3.17 -0.68
N HIS A 174 -9.65 3.54 0.50
CA HIS A 174 -9.70 2.68 1.67
C HIS A 174 -9.67 3.47 2.96
N SER A 175 -10.09 2.84 4.07
CA SER A 175 -9.87 3.41 5.40
C SER A 175 -8.38 3.53 5.68
N HIS A 176 -7.99 4.64 6.29
CA HIS A 176 -6.62 4.86 6.77
C HIS A 176 -6.55 4.88 8.30
N SER A 177 -7.43 4.13 8.96
CA SER A 177 -7.53 4.01 10.42
C SER A 177 -7.27 2.57 10.83
N GLY A 178 -6.10 2.31 11.46
CA GLY A 178 -5.71 0.98 11.87
C GLY A 178 -5.81 -0.07 10.74
N LEU A 179 -6.27 -1.27 11.07
CA LEU A 179 -6.45 -2.37 10.11
C LEU A 179 -7.88 -2.42 9.53
N GLN A 180 -8.57 -1.29 9.45
CA GLN A 180 -9.96 -1.27 8.96
C GLN A 180 -10.08 -1.62 7.47
N ALA A 181 -9.06 -1.34 6.66
CA ALA A 181 -9.02 -1.77 5.27
C ALA A 181 -9.05 -3.31 5.18
N ASP A 182 -8.29 -4.03 6.02
CA ASP A 182 -8.26 -5.50 6.09
C ASP A 182 -9.59 -6.12 6.62
N ARG A 183 -10.56 -5.29 7.00
CA ARG A 183 -11.94 -5.70 7.32
C ARG A 183 -12.93 -5.53 6.16
N GLY A 184 -12.51 -4.95 5.02
CA GLY A 184 -13.35 -4.70 3.84
C GLY A 184 -13.73 -3.23 3.60
N LEU A 185 -13.09 -2.28 4.29
CA LEU A 185 -13.31 -0.85 4.06
C LEU A 185 -12.43 -0.32 2.91
N PHE A 186 -12.68 -0.81 1.71
CA PHE A 186 -12.00 -0.39 0.47
C PHE A 186 -12.91 -0.54 -0.75
N GLY A 187 -12.58 0.17 -1.84
CA GLY A 187 -13.25 0.06 -3.12
C GLY A 187 -12.44 0.69 -4.26
N ALA A 188 -12.81 0.37 -5.49
CA ALA A 188 -12.14 0.88 -6.69
C ALA A 188 -12.59 2.31 -7.03
N MET A 189 -11.66 3.12 -7.55
CA MET A 189 -11.95 4.43 -8.15
C MET A 189 -11.30 4.52 -9.52
N ILE A 190 -12.12 4.75 -10.54
CA ILE A 190 -11.67 4.86 -11.92
C ILE A 190 -11.86 6.29 -12.39
N ILE A 191 -10.78 6.93 -12.77
CA ILE A 191 -10.80 8.26 -13.39
C ILE A 191 -10.53 8.06 -14.89
N GLU A 192 -11.57 8.28 -15.70
CA GLU A 192 -11.50 8.06 -17.14
C GLU A 192 -10.71 9.17 -17.85
N ASP A 193 -9.91 8.77 -18.82
CA ASP A 193 -9.30 9.71 -19.78
C ASP A 193 -10.21 9.83 -21.02
N PRO A 194 -10.76 11.01 -21.31
CA PRO A 194 -11.50 11.23 -22.55
C PRO A 194 -10.67 10.97 -23.82
N ASN A 195 -9.35 10.94 -23.68
CA ASN A 195 -8.39 10.72 -24.77
C ASN A 195 -7.66 9.37 -24.65
N ASP A 196 -8.25 8.38 -23.99
CA ASP A 196 -7.63 7.06 -23.81
C ASP A 196 -7.17 6.47 -25.16
N ALA A 197 -5.86 6.29 -25.30
CA ALA A 197 -5.23 5.77 -26.50
C ALA A 197 -4.90 4.26 -26.43
N THR A 198 -5.30 3.55 -25.37
CA THR A 198 -4.99 2.12 -25.19
C THR A 198 -5.65 1.25 -26.26
N GLY A 199 -6.74 1.73 -26.88
CA GLY A 199 -7.52 1.01 -27.87
C GLY A 199 -8.29 -0.17 -27.27
N ALA A 200 -8.65 -0.09 -25.99
CA ALA A 200 -9.58 -1.03 -25.37
C ALA A 200 -11.00 -0.80 -25.89
N ASP A 201 -11.74 -1.89 -26.13
CA ASP A 201 -13.15 -1.82 -26.51
C ASP A 201 -14.08 -1.77 -25.29
N ALA A 202 -13.61 -2.28 -24.14
CA ALA A 202 -14.27 -2.27 -22.84
C ALA A 202 -13.22 -2.43 -21.71
N ASP A 203 -13.65 -2.18 -20.48
CA ASP A 203 -12.84 -2.48 -19.30
C ASP A 203 -13.61 -3.28 -18.24
N ALA A 204 -12.87 -3.91 -17.34
CA ALA A 204 -13.38 -4.54 -16.14
C ALA A 204 -12.40 -4.35 -14.99
N VAL A 205 -12.92 -4.04 -13.81
CA VAL A 205 -12.13 -3.85 -12.60
C VAL A 205 -12.06 -5.15 -11.81
N LEU A 206 -10.85 -5.55 -11.43
CA LEU A 206 -10.57 -6.72 -10.61
C LEU A 206 -9.85 -6.27 -9.35
N VAL A 207 -10.53 -6.32 -8.22
CA VAL A 207 -9.96 -6.02 -6.90
C VAL A 207 -9.57 -7.34 -6.25
N LEU A 208 -8.27 -7.51 -6.04
CA LEU A 208 -7.67 -8.67 -5.37
C LEU A 208 -7.56 -8.36 -3.88
N ASP A 209 -7.87 -9.34 -3.04
CA ASP A 209 -7.88 -9.16 -1.59
C ASP A 209 -7.53 -10.46 -0.85
N ASP A 210 -6.98 -10.32 0.35
CA ASP A 210 -6.77 -11.37 1.32
C ASP A 210 -7.73 -11.15 2.52
N TRP A 211 -8.25 -12.22 3.13
CA TRP A 211 -9.36 -12.06 4.07
C TRP A 211 -9.21 -12.94 5.31
N VAL A 212 -9.37 -12.34 6.50
CA VAL A 212 -9.39 -13.03 7.80
C VAL A 212 -10.61 -12.69 8.64
N ASP A 213 -11.18 -11.48 8.52
CA ASP A 213 -12.20 -10.96 9.44
C ASP A 213 -13.46 -11.82 9.42
N GLY A 214 -13.94 -12.20 10.61
CA GLY A 214 -15.09 -13.09 10.76
C GLY A 214 -14.85 -14.56 10.39
N LEU A 215 -13.60 -14.94 10.05
CA LEU A 215 -13.20 -16.32 9.77
C LEU A 215 -12.66 -17.05 11.03
N GLY A 216 -13.06 -16.62 12.21
CA GLY A 216 -12.59 -17.12 13.50
C GLY A 216 -11.40 -16.34 14.04
N THR A 217 -11.10 -15.21 13.43
CA THR A 217 -10.12 -14.22 13.90
C THR A 217 -10.49 -12.84 13.38
N THR A 218 -9.72 -11.82 13.81
CA THR A 218 -9.83 -10.43 13.33
C THR A 218 -8.44 -9.91 12.98
N PRO A 219 -8.32 -8.88 12.14
CA PRO A 219 -7.03 -8.23 11.86
C PRO A 219 -6.29 -7.76 13.12
N ASP A 220 -7.01 -7.23 14.10
CA ASP A 220 -6.41 -6.81 15.38
C ASP A 220 -5.82 -7.98 16.16
N ALA A 221 -6.49 -9.14 16.18
CA ALA A 221 -5.95 -10.35 16.80
C ALA A 221 -4.70 -10.85 16.07
N VAL A 222 -4.66 -10.73 14.74
CA VAL A 222 -3.49 -11.08 13.94
C VAL A 222 -2.31 -10.16 14.25
N LEU A 223 -2.52 -8.84 14.32
CA LEU A 223 -1.47 -7.91 14.73
C LEU A 223 -0.96 -8.21 16.14
N ALA A 224 -1.86 -8.54 17.07
CA ALA A 224 -1.49 -8.93 18.42
C ALA A 224 -0.66 -10.22 18.46
N ALA A 225 -0.96 -11.19 17.60
CA ALA A 225 -0.18 -12.43 17.50
C ALA A 225 1.23 -12.19 16.91
N LEU A 226 1.35 -11.27 15.94
CA LEU A 226 2.64 -10.85 15.36
C LEU A 226 3.47 -10.03 16.35
N ASN A 227 2.84 -9.14 17.10
CA ASN A 227 3.50 -8.26 18.06
C ASN A 227 2.68 -8.09 19.37
N PRO A 228 2.83 -8.99 20.35
CA PRO A 228 2.07 -8.92 21.60
C PRO A 228 2.28 -7.63 22.42
N GLN A 229 3.30 -6.82 22.10
CA GLN A 229 3.58 -5.56 22.80
C GLN A 229 2.84 -4.37 22.20
N VAL A 230 2.48 -4.42 20.93
CA VAL A 230 1.67 -3.39 20.23
C VAL A 230 0.19 -3.56 20.55
N ALA A 231 -0.25 -4.76 20.82
CA ALA A 231 -1.65 -5.13 21.09
C ALA A 231 -2.33 -4.41 22.29
N GLY A 232 -1.60 -3.66 23.09
CA GLY A 232 -2.15 -2.90 24.21
C GLY A 232 -2.03 -1.38 24.10
N HIS A 233 -1.40 -0.92 23.04
CA HIS A 233 -1.08 0.50 22.85
C HIS A 233 -1.44 0.84 21.41
N GLY A 234 -2.72 1.16 21.14
CA GLY A 234 -3.04 1.87 19.92
C GLY A 234 -2.00 2.98 19.77
N HIS A 235 -1.25 3.01 18.68
CA HIS A 235 -0.29 4.07 18.46
C HIS A 235 -1.05 5.40 18.62
N ALA A 236 -0.60 6.23 19.55
CA ALA A 236 -1.14 7.56 19.76
C ALA A 236 -1.00 8.33 18.43
N GLY A 237 -2.06 8.31 17.61
CA GLY A 237 -2.09 8.96 16.31
C GLY A 237 -2.96 8.30 15.24
N HIS A 238 -3.31 7.02 15.35
CA HIS A 238 -4.09 6.33 14.32
C HIS A 238 -5.36 5.69 14.91
N GLY A 239 -6.17 6.46 15.61
CA GLY A 239 -7.60 6.28 15.86
C GLY A 239 -8.21 4.89 16.09
N SER A 240 -7.47 3.87 16.46
CA SER A 240 -8.04 2.59 16.83
C SER A 240 -8.35 2.58 18.34
N GLY A 241 -9.63 2.45 18.68
CA GLY A 241 -10.07 2.08 20.03
C GLY A 241 -9.44 0.75 20.49
N PRO A 242 -9.68 0.33 21.74
CA PRO A 242 -9.14 -0.93 22.23
C PRO A 242 -9.52 -2.08 21.28
N ALA A 243 -8.52 -2.89 20.91
CA ALA A 243 -8.70 -4.05 20.05
C ALA A 243 -9.72 -5.01 20.66
N GLU A 244 -10.85 -5.20 19.96
CA GLU A 244 -11.89 -6.14 20.40
C GLU A 244 -11.69 -7.49 19.70
N TYR A 245 -11.07 -8.45 20.38
CA TYR A 245 -10.99 -9.83 19.94
C TYR A 245 -11.08 -10.79 21.14
N THR A 246 -11.50 -12.02 20.87
CA THR A 246 -11.67 -13.09 21.88
C THR A 246 -10.43 -13.99 21.96
N ASP A 247 -10.34 -14.83 23.01
CA ASP A 247 -9.29 -15.87 23.10
C ASP A 247 -9.34 -16.84 21.90
N ALA A 248 -10.54 -17.09 21.33
CA ALA A 248 -10.70 -17.92 20.14
C ALA A 248 -10.07 -17.24 18.92
N ASP A 249 -10.30 -15.95 18.73
CA ASP A 249 -9.69 -15.17 17.65
C ASP A 249 -8.17 -15.16 17.77
N ALA A 250 -7.64 -14.99 18.99
CA ALA A 250 -6.20 -15.03 19.25
C ALA A 250 -5.59 -16.41 18.92
N SER A 251 -6.31 -17.50 19.16
CA SER A 251 -5.85 -18.86 18.82
C SER A 251 -5.72 -19.07 17.31
N VAL A 252 -6.70 -18.64 16.52
CA VAL A 252 -6.65 -18.72 15.06
C VAL A 252 -5.57 -17.79 14.52
N ALA A 253 -5.46 -16.56 15.03
CA ALA A 253 -4.42 -15.60 14.67
C ALA A 253 -3.02 -16.20 14.89
N GLN A 254 -2.78 -16.82 16.03
CA GLN A 254 -1.50 -17.49 16.32
C GLN A 254 -1.23 -18.64 15.33
N GLN A 255 -2.25 -19.38 14.92
CA GLN A 255 -2.08 -20.46 13.93
C GLN A 255 -1.63 -19.92 12.58
N ILE A 256 -2.30 -18.89 12.04
CA ILE A 256 -1.99 -18.36 10.71
C ILE A 256 -0.67 -17.56 10.66
N THR A 257 -0.26 -16.94 11.77
CA THR A 257 1.02 -16.21 11.86
C THR A 257 2.20 -17.14 12.14
N SER A 258 1.97 -18.32 12.73
CA SER A 258 3.01 -19.35 12.96
C SER A 258 3.15 -20.35 11.82
N ALA A 259 2.35 -20.26 10.76
CA ALA A 259 2.41 -21.14 9.59
C ALA A 259 3.67 -20.97 8.73
N GLY A 260 4.63 -20.14 9.15
CA GLY A 260 5.81 -19.77 8.42
C GLY A 260 5.54 -18.66 7.39
N HIS A 261 6.57 -18.22 6.72
CA HIS A 261 6.48 -17.22 5.66
C HIS A 261 6.52 -17.87 4.28
N GLY A 262 5.96 -17.19 3.26
CA GLY A 262 6.18 -17.54 1.85
C GLY A 262 7.58 -17.16 1.39
N ASP A 263 8.02 -17.71 0.25
CA ASP A 263 9.33 -17.42 -0.34
C ASP A 263 9.22 -17.22 -1.86
N SER A 264 9.77 -16.11 -2.36
CA SER A 264 9.72 -15.75 -3.77
C SER A 264 11.04 -15.13 -4.23
N VAL A 265 11.65 -15.73 -5.24
CA VAL A 265 12.86 -15.18 -5.87
C VAL A 265 12.64 -13.78 -6.45
N PRO A 266 11.54 -13.51 -7.21
CA PRO A 266 11.23 -12.17 -7.69
C PRO A 266 11.09 -11.10 -6.60
N LEU A 267 10.64 -11.45 -5.39
CA LEU A 267 10.51 -10.54 -4.26
C LEU A 267 11.71 -10.58 -3.29
N GLY A 268 12.76 -11.32 -3.64
CA GLY A 268 14.01 -11.35 -2.90
C GLY A 268 14.01 -12.24 -1.65
N GLY A 269 13.03 -13.13 -1.49
CA GLY A 269 12.93 -14.07 -0.37
C GLY A 269 11.55 -14.05 0.28
N MET A 270 11.50 -13.75 1.57
CA MET A 270 10.27 -13.75 2.38
C MET A 270 9.18 -12.85 1.78
N THR A 271 7.97 -13.38 1.57
CA THR A 271 6.86 -12.66 0.93
C THR A 271 5.82 -12.12 1.90
N GLN A 272 5.44 -12.88 2.93
CA GLN A 272 4.44 -12.50 3.93
C GLN A 272 4.60 -13.31 5.22
N HIS A 273 4.04 -12.79 6.33
CA HIS A 273 4.04 -13.45 7.64
C HIS A 273 2.72 -14.17 7.94
N ILE A 274 1.63 -13.77 7.26
CA ILE A 274 0.28 -14.26 7.53
C ILE A 274 -0.13 -15.26 6.45
N ALA A 275 -0.60 -16.44 6.88
CA ALA A 275 -1.23 -17.41 6.01
C ALA A 275 -2.74 -17.14 5.94
N TYR A 276 -3.14 -16.19 5.12
CA TYR A 276 -4.54 -15.84 4.96
C TYR A 276 -5.38 -17.05 4.55
N PRO A 277 -6.51 -17.31 5.22
CA PRO A 277 -7.32 -18.49 4.95
C PRO A 277 -8.20 -18.36 3.70
N LEU A 278 -8.35 -17.14 3.16
CA LEU A 278 -9.19 -16.87 2.00
C LEU A 278 -8.60 -15.74 1.15
N HIS A 279 -8.75 -15.88 -0.18
CA HIS A 279 -8.35 -14.88 -1.17
C HIS A 279 -9.52 -14.63 -2.12
N LEU A 280 -9.74 -13.36 -2.48
CA LEU A 280 -10.92 -12.90 -3.18
C LEU A 280 -10.57 -12.14 -4.45
N ILE A 281 -11.43 -12.24 -5.48
CA ILE A 281 -11.52 -11.26 -6.57
C ILE A 281 -12.91 -10.65 -6.52
N ASN A 282 -12.97 -9.31 -6.41
CA ASN A 282 -14.24 -8.56 -6.29
C ASN A 282 -15.14 -9.08 -5.16
N GLY A 283 -14.54 -9.44 -4.02
CA GLY A 283 -15.24 -9.92 -2.84
C GLY A 283 -15.79 -11.36 -2.97
N ARG A 284 -15.41 -12.11 -4.01
CA ARG A 284 -15.87 -13.48 -4.25
C ARG A 284 -14.71 -14.47 -4.16
N PRO A 285 -14.88 -15.59 -3.45
CA PRO A 285 -13.88 -16.64 -3.36
C PRO A 285 -13.89 -17.56 -4.59
N PRO A 286 -12.85 -18.39 -4.78
CA PRO A 286 -12.74 -19.29 -5.93
C PRO A 286 -13.88 -20.29 -6.11
N ASN A 287 -14.53 -20.71 -5.03
CA ASN A 287 -15.65 -21.64 -5.06
C ASN A 287 -17.00 -21.00 -5.47
N ASP A 288 -17.04 -19.65 -5.53
CA ASP A 288 -18.20 -18.88 -6.00
C ASP A 288 -17.73 -17.62 -6.76
N PRO A 289 -16.99 -17.79 -7.87
CA PRO A 289 -16.35 -16.70 -8.59
C PRO A 289 -17.37 -15.79 -9.26
N ALA A 290 -17.08 -14.50 -9.31
CA ALA A 290 -17.72 -13.58 -10.24
C ALA A 290 -17.42 -14.00 -11.70
N VAL A 291 -18.12 -13.39 -12.64
CA VAL A 291 -17.89 -13.60 -14.09
C VAL A 291 -17.67 -12.24 -14.74
N VAL A 292 -16.57 -12.11 -15.46
CA VAL A 292 -16.32 -10.99 -16.36
C VAL A 292 -16.79 -11.41 -17.76
N GLU A 293 -17.75 -10.68 -18.33
CA GLU A 293 -18.29 -10.98 -19.65
C GLU A 293 -17.80 -9.96 -20.69
N ALA A 294 -17.42 -10.46 -21.87
CA ALA A 294 -16.99 -9.64 -23.01
C ALA A 294 -17.27 -10.37 -24.33
N ALA A 295 -17.21 -9.70 -25.48
CA ALA A 295 -17.35 -10.37 -26.76
C ALA A 295 -16.03 -11.03 -27.20
N ALA A 296 -16.12 -12.19 -27.85
CA ALA A 296 -14.96 -12.81 -28.47
C ALA A 296 -14.35 -11.88 -29.53
N GLY A 297 -13.04 -11.74 -29.51
CA GLY A 297 -12.26 -10.81 -30.35
C GLY A 297 -12.16 -9.38 -29.78
N GLN A 298 -12.92 -9.03 -28.74
CA GLN A 298 -12.86 -7.74 -28.08
C GLN A 298 -11.54 -7.56 -27.33
N ARG A 299 -10.98 -6.37 -27.38
CA ARG A 299 -9.83 -5.97 -26.56
C ARG A 299 -10.33 -5.47 -25.22
N LEU A 300 -10.22 -6.28 -24.19
CA LEU A 300 -10.68 -6.00 -22.85
C LEU A 300 -9.51 -5.47 -22.02
N ARG A 301 -9.67 -4.30 -21.39
CA ARG A 301 -8.77 -3.77 -20.37
C ARG A 301 -9.17 -4.34 -19.01
N LEU A 302 -8.33 -5.17 -18.43
CA LEU A 302 -8.48 -5.59 -17.05
C LEU A 302 -7.69 -4.61 -16.16
N ARG A 303 -8.42 -3.92 -15.28
CA ARG A 303 -7.87 -2.98 -14.30
C ARG A 303 -7.70 -3.74 -12.99
N VAL A 304 -6.50 -4.21 -12.72
CA VAL A 304 -6.22 -5.09 -11.58
C VAL A 304 -5.65 -4.26 -10.44
N ILE A 305 -6.32 -4.31 -9.29
CA ILE A 305 -5.97 -3.59 -8.06
C ILE A 305 -5.62 -4.63 -7.00
N ASN A 306 -4.45 -4.56 -6.39
CA ASN A 306 -4.16 -5.36 -5.21
C ASN A 306 -4.48 -4.57 -3.94
N ALA A 307 -5.66 -4.82 -3.36
CA ALA A 307 -6.14 -4.20 -2.12
C ALA A 307 -5.80 -5.03 -0.87
N ALA A 308 -5.08 -6.14 -1.02
CA ALA A 308 -4.68 -7.01 0.08
C ALA A 308 -3.86 -6.28 1.15
N ALA A 309 -4.02 -6.68 2.41
CA ALA A 309 -3.30 -6.10 3.52
C ALA A 309 -1.82 -6.56 3.59
N GLU A 310 -1.53 -7.82 3.18
CA GLU A 310 -0.16 -8.35 3.23
C GLU A 310 0.21 -9.26 2.04
N THR A 311 -0.75 -9.68 1.21
CA THR A 311 -0.50 -10.69 0.18
C THR A 311 -0.07 -10.10 -1.16
N PRO A 312 1.15 -10.40 -1.68
CA PRO A 312 1.49 -10.18 -3.07
C PRO A 312 0.86 -11.25 -3.95
N TYR A 313 0.36 -10.86 -5.12
CA TYR A 313 -0.27 -11.78 -6.05
C TYR A 313 0.48 -11.87 -7.38
N ARG A 314 0.58 -13.10 -7.90
CA ARG A 314 0.97 -13.40 -9.28
C ARG A 314 -0.31 -13.57 -10.11
N PHE A 315 -0.50 -12.68 -11.08
CA PHE A 315 -1.74 -12.58 -11.85
C PHE A 315 -1.55 -13.09 -13.28
N ALA A 316 -2.49 -13.90 -13.77
CA ALA A 316 -2.54 -14.37 -15.15
C ALA A 316 -3.97 -14.70 -15.60
N VAL A 317 -4.18 -14.80 -16.92
CA VAL A 317 -5.44 -15.20 -17.55
C VAL A 317 -5.19 -16.44 -18.41
N ALA A 318 -5.83 -17.56 -18.09
CA ALA A 318 -5.65 -18.81 -18.81
C ALA A 318 -5.92 -18.66 -20.31
N GLY A 319 -5.04 -19.19 -21.13
CA GLY A 319 -5.14 -19.12 -22.58
C GLY A 319 -4.91 -17.76 -23.22
N HIS A 320 -4.49 -16.73 -22.47
CA HIS A 320 -4.30 -15.37 -22.98
C HIS A 320 -2.91 -14.82 -22.64
N GLU A 321 -2.33 -14.10 -23.58
CA GLU A 321 -1.19 -13.21 -23.34
C GLU A 321 -1.72 -11.88 -22.79
N LEU A 322 -1.03 -11.32 -21.80
CA LEU A 322 -1.30 -10.00 -21.26
C LEU A 322 -0.48 -8.95 -22.02
N THR A 323 -1.05 -7.79 -22.29
CA THR A 323 -0.29 -6.61 -22.69
C THR A 323 -0.41 -5.56 -21.60
N VAL A 324 0.64 -5.34 -20.82
CA VAL A 324 0.69 -4.28 -19.80
C VAL A 324 0.67 -2.93 -20.49
N VAL A 325 -0.28 -2.06 -20.13
CA VAL A 325 -0.48 -0.74 -20.72
C VAL A 325 -0.41 0.41 -19.73
N ALA A 326 -0.67 0.15 -18.44
CA ALA A 326 -0.50 1.13 -17.39
C ALA A 326 -0.13 0.48 -16.05
N VAL A 327 0.53 1.23 -15.17
CA VAL A 327 0.80 0.89 -13.77
C VAL A 327 0.52 2.10 -12.89
N ASP A 328 -0.14 1.90 -11.76
CA ASP A 328 -0.52 2.93 -10.79
C ASP A 328 -1.13 4.20 -11.43
N GLY A 329 -1.95 3.99 -12.49
CA GLY A 329 -2.59 5.07 -13.23
C GLY A 329 -1.76 5.69 -14.34
N PHE A 330 -0.50 5.32 -14.53
CA PHE A 330 0.39 5.87 -15.55
C PHE A 330 0.62 4.92 -16.71
N ASP A 331 0.52 5.45 -17.92
CA ASP A 331 0.75 4.67 -19.13
C ASP A 331 2.21 4.20 -19.24
N VAL A 332 2.37 2.97 -19.71
CA VAL A 332 3.65 2.39 -20.07
C VAL A 332 3.69 2.03 -21.56
N GLN A 333 4.89 1.89 -22.10
CA GLN A 333 5.07 1.29 -23.41
C GLN A 333 4.48 -0.11 -23.40
N PRO A 334 3.55 -0.46 -24.31
CA PRO A 334 2.88 -1.75 -24.29
C PRO A 334 3.88 -2.91 -24.23
N THR A 335 3.79 -3.69 -23.17
CA THR A 335 4.75 -4.78 -22.91
C THR A 335 4.00 -6.08 -22.69
N THR A 336 4.34 -7.12 -23.48
CA THR A 336 3.67 -8.42 -23.41
C THR A 336 4.23 -9.27 -22.28
N ALA A 337 3.35 -9.95 -21.56
CA ALA A 337 3.65 -10.87 -20.47
C ALA A 337 2.69 -12.05 -20.47
N ASP A 338 3.05 -13.16 -19.87
CA ASP A 338 2.12 -14.24 -19.52
C ASP A 338 1.58 -14.02 -18.11
N THR A 339 2.40 -13.41 -17.23
CA THR A 339 2.07 -13.15 -15.84
C THR A 339 2.75 -11.87 -15.33
N VAL A 340 2.15 -11.25 -14.31
CA VAL A 340 2.71 -10.09 -13.58
C VAL A 340 2.59 -10.33 -12.09
N ILE A 341 3.45 -9.69 -11.28
CA ILE A 341 3.35 -9.69 -9.81
C ILE A 341 2.92 -8.30 -9.37
N LEU A 342 1.93 -8.24 -8.48
CA LEU A 342 1.46 -7.02 -7.83
C LEU A 342 1.74 -7.10 -6.32
N GLY A 343 2.51 -6.17 -5.80
CA GLY A 343 2.57 -5.89 -4.36
C GLY A 343 1.28 -5.23 -3.88
N MET A 344 1.13 -5.10 -2.56
CA MET A 344 -0.01 -4.41 -1.96
C MET A 344 -0.07 -2.97 -2.46
N ALA A 345 -1.28 -2.48 -2.70
CA ALA A 345 -1.63 -1.17 -3.24
C ALA A 345 -1.26 -0.93 -4.72
N GLN A 346 -0.50 -1.78 -5.34
CA GLN A 346 -0.15 -1.64 -6.76
C GLN A 346 -1.35 -1.91 -7.66
N ARG A 347 -1.38 -1.21 -8.79
CA ARG A 347 -2.35 -1.45 -9.86
C ARG A 347 -1.61 -1.73 -11.15
N VAL A 348 -2.18 -2.61 -11.94
CA VAL A 348 -1.74 -2.86 -13.31
C VAL A 348 -2.95 -2.94 -14.23
N ASP A 349 -2.88 -2.25 -15.35
CA ASP A 349 -3.85 -2.38 -16.41
C ASP A 349 -3.26 -3.20 -17.54
N VAL A 350 -3.96 -4.29 -17.87
CA VAL A 350 -3.55 -5.18 -18.95
C VAL A 350 -4.65 -5.31 -20.00
N LEU A 351 -4.27 -5.36 -21.26
CA LEU A 351 -5.17 -5.69 -22.35
C LEU A 351 -5.08 -7.19 -22.63
N VAL A 352 -6.24 -7.79 -22.83
CA VAL A 352 -6.38 -9.16 -23.35
C VAL A 352 -7.30 -9.14 -24.56
N THR A 353 -6.98 -9.94 -25.61
CA THR A 353 -7.92 -10.18 -26.72
C THR A 353 -8.77 -11.38 -26.35
N VAL A 354 -10.03 -11.16 -26.05
CA VAL A 354 -10.95 -12.18 -25.52
C VAL A 354 -11.12 -13.32 -26.52
N ARG A 355 -10.84 -14.54 -26.08
CA ARG A 355 -11.06 -15.75 -26.87
C ARG A 355 -12.45 -16.33 -26.61
N SER A 356 -13.05 -16.98 -27.61
CA SER A 356 -14.30 -17.71 -27.41
C SER A 356 -14.15 -18.78 -26.33
N GLY A 357 -15.10 -18.85 -25.39
CA GLY A 357 -15.11 -19.81 -24.29
C GLY A 357 -15.19 -19.17 -22.90
N ALA A 358 -14.87 -19.95 -21.88
CA ALA A 358 -14.76 -19.51 -20.49
C ALA A 358 -13.35 -19.82 -19.98
N TRP A 359 -12.68 -18.81 -19.45
CA TRP A 359 -11.26 -18.84 -19.13
C TRP A 359 -11.03 -18.42 -17.68
N PRO A 360 -10.30 -19.23 -16.89
CA PRO A 360 -9.85 -18.83 -15.56
C PRO A 360 -9.01 -17.55 -15.59
N VAL A 361 -9.31 -16.63 -14.68
CA VAL A 361 -8.47 -15.50 -14.30
C VAL A 361 -7.99 -15.77 -12.91
N VAL A 362 -6.68 -15.87 -12.70
CA VAL A 362 -6.09 -16.33 -11.45
C VAL A 362 -5.13 -15.29 -10.88
N ALA A 363 -5.30 -15.01 -9.59
CA ALA A 363 -4.34 -14.30 -8.77
C ALA A 363 -3.81 -15.29 -7.72
N LYS A 364 -2.66 -15.90 -8.00
CA LYS A 364 -2.00 -16.86 -7.10
C LYS A 364 -1.18 -16.09 -6.05
N VAL A 365 -1.25 -16.52 -4.81
CA VAL A 365 -0.39 -15.99 -3.75
C VAL A 365 1.07 -16.23 -4.14
N GLU A 366 1.86 -15.18 -4.18
CA GLU A 366 3.26 -15.27 -4.53
C GLU A 366 4.07 -15.87 -3.38
N GLY A 367 4.76 -16.97 -3.66
CA GLY A 367 5.65 -17.63 -2.70
C GLY A 367 4.96 -18.56 -1.69
N ARG A 368 3.64 -18.77 -1.80
CA ARG A 368 2.88 -19.62 -0.88
C ARG A 368 1.68 -20.26 -1.60
N ASP A 369 1.11 -21.28 -1.01
CA ASP A 369 -0.17 -21.84 -1.46
C ASP A 369 -1.33 -20.86 -1.19
N GLY A 370 -2.30 -20.86 -2.06
CA GLY A 370 -3.47 -19.97 -2.02
C GLY A 370 -3.67 -19.24 -3.35
N TYR A 371 -4.90 -18.91 -3.65
CA TYR A 371 -5.25 -18.15 -4.86
C TYR A 371 -6.64 -17.53 -4.74
N ALA A 372 -6.82 -16.42 -5.44
CA ALA A 372 -8.13 -15.88 -5.80
C ALA A 372 -8.39 -16.16 -7.27
N SER A 373 -9.65 -16.28 -7.68
CA SER A 373 -9.97 -16.48 -9.08
C SER A 373 -11.34 -15.95 -9.48
N THR A 374 -11.45 -15.61 -10.77
CA THR A 374 -12.71 -15.29 -11.45
C THR A 374 -12.71 -15.91 -12.83
N VAL A 375 -13.79 -15.72 -13.60
CA VAL A 375 -13.95 -16.29 -14.93
C VAL A 375 -14.12 -15.18 -15.96
N LEU A 376 -13.27 -15.16 -16.99
CA LEU A 376 -13.50 -14.39 -18.20
C LEU A 376 -14.31 -15.25 -19.18
N ARG A 377 -15.53 -14.83 -19.52
CA ARG A 377 -16.46 -15.57 -20.40
C ARG A 377 -16.78 -14.74 -21.62
N SER A 378 -16.68 -15.37 -22.80
CA SER A 378 -17.18 -14.75 -24.02
C SER A 378 -18.71 -14.91 -24.14
N HIS A 379 -19.39 -13.92 -24.74
CA HIS A 379 -20.86 -13.93 -24.91
C HIS A 379 -21.37 -15.11 -25.76
N ASP A 380 -20.51 -15.68 -26.63
CA ASP A 380 -20.80 -16.83 -27.48
C ASP A 380 -20.48 -18.17 -26.81
N ALA A 381 -19.96 -18.15 -25.57
CA ALA A 381 -19.71 -19.38 -24.85
C ALA A 381 -21.02 -20.12 -24.55
N VAL A 382 -21.07 -21.39 -24.88
CA VAL A 382 -22.17 -22.27 -24.44
C VAL A 382 -22.20 -22.22 -22.91
N PRO A 383 -23.39 -22.17 -22.25
CA PRO A 383 -23.48 -22.27 -20.81
C PRO A 383 -22.76 -23.53 -20.32
N MET A 384 -21.53 -23.38 -19.92
CA MET A 384 -20.74 -24.41 -19.26
C MET A 384 -20.76 -24.13 -17.76
N SER A 385 -20.68 -25.15 -16.93
CA SER A 385 -20.22 -24.98 -15.56
C SER A 385 -18.94 -24.15 -15.58
N ASN A 386 -18.78 -23.19 -14.65
CA ASN A 386 -17.52 -22.46 -14.53
C ASN A 386 -16.36 -23.46 -14.57
N PRO A 387 -15.31 -23.18 -15.33
CA PRO A 387 -14.15 -24.08 -15.37
C PRO A 387 -13.67 -24.30 -13.94
N ASP A 388 -13.26 -25.52 -13.64
CA ASP A 388 -12.61 -25.80 -12.36
C ASP A 388 -11.32 -24.96 -12.30
N VAL A 389 -11.36 -23.95 -11.46
CA VAL A 389 -10.28 -22.98 -11.34
C VAL A 389 -9.39 -23.43 -10.18
N GLY A 390 -8.78 -24.59 -10.33
CA GLY A 390 -7.68 -24.98 -9.44
C GLY A 390 -6.48 -24.07 -9.68
N GLY A 391 -6.18 -23.14 -8.80
CA GLY A 391 -5.17 -22.07 -8.82
C GLY A 391 -3.87 -22.23 -9.64
N ASP A 392 -3.74 -23.26 -10.47
CA ASP A 392 -2.58 -23.54 -11.30
C ASP A 392 -2.96 -23.53 -12.78
N ILE A 393 -2.63 -22.43 -13.45
CA ILE A 393 -2.67 -22.30 -14.90
C ILE A 393 -1.25 -22.14 -15.45
N SER A 394 -1.00 -22.56 -16.69
CA SER A 394 0.35 -22.58 -17.28
C SER A 394 0.99 -21.20 -17.36
N GLU A 395 0.19 -20.17 -17.59
CA GLU A 395 0.61 -18.77 -17.75
C GLU A 395 1.28 -18.21 -16.49
N LEU A 396 0.91 -18.71 -15.29
CA LEU A 396 1.58 -18.31 -14.03
C LEU A 396 3.07 -18.66 -13.99
N ASN A 397 3.48 -19.69 -14.78
CA ASN A 397 4.87 -20.10 -14.92
C ASN A 397 5.49 -19.64 -16.24
N GLY A 398 4.77 -18.82 -17.00
CA GLY A 398 5.23 -18.23 -18.25
C GLY A 398 6.15 -17.04 -18.05
N ARG A 399 6.18 -16.14 -19.05
CA ARG A 399 7.01 -14.94 -19.03
C ARG A 399 6.51 -13.95 -18.01
N LEU A 400 7.22 -13.84 -16.88
CA LEU A 400 7.06 -12.76 -15.91
C LEU A 400 7.78 -11.52 -16.40
N VAL A 401 7.11 -10.37 -16.40
CA VAL A 401 7.72 -9.06 -16.62
C VAL A 401 7.88 -8.35 -15.27
N PRO A 402 9.11 -8.18 -14.77
CA PRO A 402 9.35 -7.43 -13.55
C PRO A 402 9.13 -5.93 -13.79
N GLU A 403 8.83 -5.18 -12.72
CA GLU A 403 8.64 -3.73 -12.79
C GLU A 403 9.82 -2.99 -13.44
N SER A 404 11.04 -3.43 -13.16
CA SER A 404 12.29 -2.87 -13.71
C SER A 404 12.37 -2.92 -15.24
N ASP A 405 11.63 -3.82 -15.88
CA ASP A 405 11.63 -3.98 -17.33
C ASP A 405 10.55 -3.16 -18.05
N LEU A 406 9.56 -2.65 -17.30
CA LEU A 406 8.57 -1.72 -17.82
C LEU A 406 9.22 -0.38 -18.15
N ARG A 407 8.71 0.28 -19.18
CA ARG A 407 9.17 1.61 -19.59
C ARG A 407 7.98 2.55 -19.63
N PRO A 408 8.11 3.75 -19.07
CA PRO A 408 7.03 4.74 -19.11
C PRO A 408 6.71 5.13 -20.55
N ALA A 409 5.46 5.44 -20.82
CA ALA A 409 5.10 6.20 -22.01
C ALA A 409 5.72 7.61 -21.94
N GLU A 410 5.92 8.28 -23.08
CA GLU A 410 6.52 9.62 -23.11
C GLU A 410 5.69 10.62 -22.29
N SER A 411 4.36 10.50 -22.33
CA SER A 411 3.41 11.31 -21.56
C SER A 411 3.53 11.15 -20.04
N ALA A 412 4.09 10.04 -19.57
CA ALA A 412 4.24 9.74 -18.14
C ALA A 412 5.62 10.16 -17.59
N LEU A 413 6.56 10.59 -18.42
CA LEU A 413 7.88 11.00 -17.96
C LEU A 413 7.81 12.29 -17.14
N LEU A 414 8.62 12.37 -16.09
CA LEU A 414 8.92 13.64 -15.44
C LEU A 414 9.84 14.48 -16.32
N ASP A 415 9.69 15.79 -16.25
CA ASP A 415 10.61 16.72 -16.91
C ASP A 415 12.03 16.52 -16.39
N LYS A 416 13.00 16.59 -17.30
CA LYS A 416 14.42 16.49 -16.94
C LYS A 416 14.88 17.75 -16.23
N ARG A 417 15.26 17.61 -14.97
CA ARG A 417 15.83 18.69 -14.15
C ARG A 417 16.72 18.11 -13.05
N GLU A 418 17.57 18.94 -12.47
CA GLU A 418 18.42 18.59 -11.34
C GLU A 418 17.58 18.35 -10.08
N VAL A 419 18.10 17.52 -9.20
CA VAL A 419 17.52 17.25 -7.86
C VAL A 419 17.92 18.40 -6.92
N ASP A 420 16.92 19.01 -6.31
CA ASP A 420 17.12 20.10 -5.35
C ASP A 420 17.40 19.59 -3.94
N ARG A 421 16.76 18.46 -3.57
CA ARG A 421 16.98 17.78 -2.28
C ARG A 421 17.11 16.28 -2.49
N ASP A 422 18.11 15.71 -1.82
CA ASP A 422 18.40 14.27 -1.83
C ASP A 422 18.37 13.75 -0.40
N TYR A 423 17.48 12.79 -0.13
CA TYR A 423 17.27 12.15 1.16
C TYR A 423 17.61 10.67 1.10
N ARG A 424 18.10 10.16 2.22
CA ARG A 424 18.39 8.73 2.39
C ARG A 424 17.70 8.19 3.63
N VAL A 425 16.83 7.20 3.45
CA VAL A 425 16.12 6.50 4.51
C VAL A 425 16.46 5.02 4.48
N GLU A 426 16.54 4.41 5.64
CA GLU A 426 16.78 2.99 5.80
C GLU A 426 15.51 2.30 6.29
N LEU A 427 15.04 1.28 5.58
CA LEU A 427 13.91 0.45 5.96
C LEU A 427 14.42 -0.67 6.84
N ILE A 428 13.94 -0.75 8.07
CA ILE A 428 14.49 -1.65 9.09
C ILE A 428 13.41 -2.48 9.78
N GLN A 429 13.83 -3.65 10.27
CA GLN A 429 13.15 -4.38 11.33
C GLN A 429 13.96 -4.20 12.64
N ALA A 430 13.32 -3.76 13.70
CA ALA A 430 13.99 -3.49 14.97
C ALA A 430 14.16 -4.77 15.81
N GLY A 431 15.34 -5.37 15.74
CA GLY A 431 15.68 -6.61 16.45
C GLY A 431 14.92 -7.82 15.93
N ASP A 432 14.61 -8.78 16.83
CA ASP A 432 13.89 -10.03 16.48
C ASP A 432 12.37 -9.90 16.69
N ARG A 433 11.85 -8.66 16.80
CA ARG A 433 10.45 -8.38 17.04
C ARG A 433 9.78 -7.94 15.75
N TYR A 434 8.46 -8.09 15.68
CA TYR A 434 7.65 -7.54 14.60
C TYR A 434 7.46 -6.02 14.82
N VAL A 435 8.57 -5.28 14.74
CA VAL A 435 8.62 -3.83 14.81
C VAL A 435 9.37 -3.33 13.58
N TRP A 436 8.68 -2.56 12.78
CA TRP A 436 9.19 -2.05 11.51
C TRP A 436 9.39 -0.55 11.60
N GLY A 437 10.23 0.02 10.76
CA GLY A 437 10.45 1.45 10.80
C GLY A 437 11.32 1.99 9.70
N MET A 438 11.39 3.31 9.67
CA MET A 438 12.35 4.06 8.87
C MET A 438 13.40 4.68 9.78
N ALA A 439 14.66 4.51 9.44
CA ALA A 439 15.81 4.99 10.19
C ALA A 439 16.74 5.84 9.31
N GLY A 440 17.83 6.31 9.90
CA GLY A 440 18.80 7.15 9.23
C GLY A 440 18.62 8.64 9.53
N PRO A 441 19.55 9.49 9.08
CA PRO A 441 19.58 10.91 9.44
C PRO A 441 18.38 11.69 8.89
N ASP A 442 17.76 11.21 7.80
CA ASP A 442 16.70 11.93 7.10
C ASP A 442 15.29 11.40 7.40
N ALA A 443 15.15 10.23 8.05
CA ALA A 443 13.86 9.58 8.29
C ALA A 443 12.82 10.46 9.01
N GLY A 444 13.26 11.38 9.87
CA GLY A 444 12.39 12.34 10.56
C GLY A 444 12.38 13.76 9.97
N ARG A 445 12.99 13.98 8.81
CA ARG A 445 13.27 15.32 8.25
C ARG A 445 13.03 15.42 6.74
N LEU A 446 12.05 14.70 6.22
CA LEU A 446 11.69 14.78 4.80
C LEU A 446 10.93 16.07 4.54
N VAL A 447 11.67 17.18 4.38
CA VAL A 447 11.11 18.53 4.21
C VAL A 447 11.41 19.05 2.80
N MET A 448 10.48 19.81 2.21
CA MET A 448 10.62 20.33 0.86
C MET A 448 9.96 21.69 0.69
N LYS A 449 10.33 22.42 -0.35
CA LYS A 449 9.63 23.62 -0.79
C LYS A 449 8.87 23.36 -2.07
N GLU A 450 7.77 24.05 -2.26
CA GLU A 450 7.03 23.98 -3.51
C GLU A 450 7.94 24.31 -4.70
N GLY A 451 7.84 23.49 -5.74
CA GLY A 451 8.62 23.59 -6.95
C GLY A 451 9.99 22.89 -6.92
N GLU A 452 10.45 22.34 -5.80
CA GLU A 452 11.68 21.55 -5.73
C GLU A 452 11.52 20.16 -6.36
N ARG A 453 12.59 19.62 -6.94
CA ARG A 453 12.72 18.19 -7.31
C ARG A 453 13.33 17.45 -6.12
N ILE A 454 12.60 16.47 -5.60
CA ILE A 454 12.97 15.67 -4.45
C ILE A 454 13.42 14.29 -4.92
N ARG A 455 14.53 13.81 -4.37
CA ARG A 455 14.93 12.40 -4.43
C ARG A 455 14.87 11.80 -3.02
N ILE A 456 14.31 10.60 -2.91
CA ILE A 456 14.40 9.78 -1.70
C ILE A 456 15.00 8.44 -2.09
N THR A 457 16.16 8.13 -1.52
CA THR A 457 16.82 6.84 -1.68
C THR A 457 16.48 5.97 -0.47
N MET A 458 15.79 4.87 -0.73
CA MET A 458 15.41 3.87 0.28
C MET A 458 16.42 2.73 0.27
N VAL A 459 16.99 2.39 1.43
CA VAL A 459 17.88 1.24 1.63
C VAL A 459 17.13 0.22 2.45
N ASN A 460 16.84 -0.93 1.87
CA ASN A 460 16.16 -1.97 2.61
C ASN A 460 17.16 -2.89 3.32
N SER A 461 17.38 -2.65 4.60
CA SER A 461 18.23 -3.46 5.48
C SER A 461 17.44 -4.54 6.24
N SER A 462 16.16 -4.68 5.96
CA SER A 462 15.30 -5.69 6.56
C SER A 462 15.30 -7.01 5.76
N PRO A 463 14.79 -8.11 6.33
CA PRO A 463 14.78 -9.41 5.65
C PRO A 463 13.64 -9.57 4.63
N MET A 464 12.73 -8.60 4.52
CA MET A 464 11.54 -8.66 3.68
C MET A 464 11.45 -7.46 2.75
N TRP A 465 10.76 -7.60 1.62
CA TRP A 465 10.45 -6.50 0.70
C TRP A 465 9.36 -5.59 1.28
N HIS A 466 9.32 -4.33 0.80
CA HIS A 466 8.35 -3.34 1.26
C HIS A 466 7.74 -2.58 0.08
N PRO A 467 6.42 -2.60 -0.11
CA PRO A 467 5.71 -1.71 -1.04
C PRO A 467 5.63 -0.31 -0.43
N MET A 468 6.54 0.58 -0.84
CA MET A 468 6.64 1.93 -0.31
C MET A 468 5.76 2.89 -1.09
N HIS A 469 4.90 3.62 -0.38
CA HIS A 469 3.88 4.52 -0.92
C HIS A 469 4.04 5.96 -0.43
N THR A 470 3.76 6.92 -1.31
CA THR A 470 3.71 8.36 -1.01
C THR A 470 2.30 8.90 -1.18
N HIS A 471 1.77 9.56 -0.17
CA HIS A 471 0.51 10.29 -0.28
C HIS A 471 0.68 11.58 -1.08
N GLY A 472 -0.36 11.98 -1.80
CA GLY A 472 -0.45 13.24 -2.52
C GLY A 472 0.56 13.48 -3.63
N HIS A 473 1.49 12.56 -3.85
CA HIS A 473 2.54 12.62 -4.86
C HIS A 473 2.66 11.32 -5.62
N THR A 474 3.05 11.44 -6.88
CA THR A 474 3.49 10.31 -7.70
C THR A 474 4.93 10.53 -8.10
N PHE A 475 5.71 9.48 -8.15
CA PHE A 475 7.15 9.57 -8.36
C PHE A 475 7.61 8.79 -9.60
N ALA A 476 8.73 9.18 -10.16
CA ALA A 476 9.48 8.38 -11.11
C ALA A 476 10.49 7.50 -10.37
N VAL A 477 10.78 6.32 -10.91
CA VAL A 477 11.83 5.42 -10.43
C VAL A 477 13.00 5.47 -11.42
N PRO A 478 14.08 6.22 -11.14
CA PRO A 478 15.19 6.39 -12.09
C PRO A 478 15.82 5.08 -12.52
N GLY A 479 15.97 4.13 -11.58
CA GLY A 479 16.49 2.78 -11.84
C GLY A 479 15.63 1.95 -12.81
N TYR A 480 14.37 2.32 -13.02
CA TYR A 480 13.42 1.66 -13.94
C TYR A 480 13.13 2.55 -15.17
N GLY A 481 14.09 3.38 -15.56
CA GLY A 481 13.96 4.26 -16.72
C GLY A 481 12.97 5.41 -16.54
N GLY A 482 12.69 5.80 -15.31
CA GLY A 482 11.75 6.87 -14.97
C GLY A 482 10.29 6.39 -14.90
N LEU A 483 10.06 5.09 -14.69
CA LEU A 483 8.71 4.53 -14.52
C LEU A 483 7.95 5.29 -13.43
N ARG A 484 6.75 5.79 -13.77
CA ARG A 484 5.88 6.54 -12.84
C ARG A 484 5.04 5.58 -12.01
N ARG A 485 5.01 5.83 -10.70
CA ARG A 485 4.23 5.07 -9.72
C ARG A 485 3.86 5.95 -8.52
N ASP A 486 3.02 5.43 -7.66
CA ASP A 486 2.81 5.91 -6.30
C ASP A 486 3.22 4.87 -5.23
N THR A 487 3.38 3.62 -5.66
CA THR A 487 3.80 2.50 -4.79
C THR A 487 4.85 1.66 -5.49
N VAL A 488 6.03 1.46 -4.86
CA VAL A 488 7.15 0.69 -5.43
C VAL A 488 7.70 -0.34 -4.46
N ASN A 489 8.01 -1.53 -4.96
CA ASN A 489 8.56 -2.62 -4.16
C ASN A 489 10.06 -2.45 -3.93
N VAL A 490 10.48 -2.25 -2.68
CA VAL A 490 11.90 -2.17 -2.30
C VAL A 490 12.34 -3.53 -1.77
N LEU A 491 13.14 -4.25 -2.55
CA LEU A 491 13.56 -5.62 -2.24
C LEU A 491 14.59 -5.66 -1.09
N PRO A 492 14.67 -6.76 -0.31
CA PRO A 492 15.64 -6.90 0.77
C PRO A 492 17.07 -6.81 0.25
N GLY A 493 17.93 -6.11 0.99
CA GLY A 493 19.34 -5.92 0.65
C GLY A 493 19.58 -5.04 -0.58
N THR A 494 18.57 -4.30 -1.07
CA THR A 494 18.69 -3.39 -2.21
C THR A 494 18.53 -1.94 -1.82
N GLU A 495 18.90 -1.07 -2.75
CA GLU A 495 18.73 0.37 -2.69
C GLU A 495 17.89 0.81 -3.90
N LEU A 496 16.85 1.60 -3.64
CA LEU A 496 15.98 2.13 -4.69
C LEU A 496 15.70 3.62 -4.47
N ALA A 497 15.91 4.42 -5.50
CA ALA A 497 15.60 5.85 -5.48
C ALA A 497 14.27 6.14 -6.18
N ILE A 498 13.50 7.07 -5.60
CA ILE A 498 12.33 7.69 -6.21
C ILE A 498 12.58 9.18 -6.38
N GLU A 499 12.00 9.78 -7.43
CA GLU A 499 12.07 11.23 -7.69
C GLU A 499 10.68 11.78 -7.99
N PHE A 500 10.36 12.94 -7.40
CA PHE A 500 9.10 13.63 -7.68
C PHE A 500 9.25 15.14 -7.58
N ASP A 501 8.32 15.87 -8.20
CA ASP A 501 8.20 17.30 -8.04
C ASP A 501 7.35 17.62 -6.80
N ALA A 502 7.82 18.53 -5.99
CA ALA A 502 7.07 19.07 -4.86
C ALA A 502 6.03 20.09 -5.37
N ASP A 503 4.92 19.59 -5.93
CA ASP A 503 3.87 20.36 -6.59
C ASP A 503 2.52 20.33 -5.87
N ASN A 504 2.48 19.75 -4.66
CA ASN A 504 1.25 19.58 -3.90
C ASN A 504 1.49 19.93 -2.42
N PRO A 505 1.39 21.22 -2.02
CA PRO A 505 1.77 21.68 -0.69
C PRO A 505 0.92 21.08 0.43
N GLY A 506 1.56 20.83 1.58
CA GLY A 506 0.91 20.27 2.78
C GLY A 506 1.83 19.34 3.58
N GLU A 507 1.23 18.48 4.38
CA GLU A 507 1.87 17.41 5.12
C GLU A 507 1.31 16.07 4.66
N TRP A 508 2.17 15.13 4.27
CA TRP A 508 1.79 13.89 3.60
C TRP A 508 2.43 12.69 4.27
N MET A 509 1.77 11.55 4.24
CA MET A 509 2.38 10.32 4.72
C MET A 509 3.28 9.68 3.65
N PHE A 510 4.31 9.02 4.13
CA PHE A 510 5.20 8.14 3.37
C PHE A 510 5.38 6.86 4.17
N HIS A 511 4.89 5.74 3.68
CA HIS A 511 4.83 4.51 4.47
C HIS A 511 4.91 3.24 3.63
N CYS A 512 5.17 2.12 4.30
CA CYS A 512 4.99 0.79 3.73
C CYS A 512 3.52 0.45 3.61
N HIS A 513 3.06 -0.05 2.47
CA HIS A 513 1.67 -0.42 2.27
C HIS A 513 1.33 -1.87 2.68
N ASN A 514 2.28 -2.63 3.24
CA ASN A 514 1.92 -3.76 4.08
C ASN A 514 1.26 -3.19 5.35
N ALA A 515 -0.05 -3.44 5.54
CA ALA A 515 -0.84 -2.82 6.59
C ALA A 515 -0.29 -3.12 7.99
N TYR A 516 0.22 -4.31 8.20
CA TYR A 516 0.82 -4.71 9.48
C TYR A 516 2.20 -4.11 9.72
N HIS A 517 3.00 -3.88 8.66
CA HIS A 517 4.26 -3.14 8.77
C HIS A 517 4.02 -1.66 9.08
N PHE A 518 3.00 -1.09 8.46
CA PHE A 518 2.58 0.28 8.74
C PHE A 518 2.17 0.45 10.21
N GLU A 519 1.26 -0.40 10.70
CA GLU A 519 0.82 -0.40 12.11
C GLU A 519 1.96 -0.72 13.09
N ALA A 520 2.97 -1.46 12.65
CA ALA A 520 4.18 -1.75 13.43
C ALA A 520 5.27 -0.67 13.32
N GLY A 521 5.01 0.47 12.64
CA GLY A 521 5.82 1.69 12.68
C GLY A 521 6.56 2.09 11.40
N MET A 522 6.36 1.40 10.25
CA MET A 522 7.05 1.77 9.00
C MET A 522 6.37 2.94 8.28
N THR A 523 6.50 4.13 8.86
CA THR A 523 5.92 5.38 8.36
C THR A 523 6.82 6.59 8.65
N ALA A 524 6.70 7.63 7.82
CA ALA A 524 7.30 8.95 7.97
C ALA A 524 6.38 10.01 7.34
N ASN A 525 6.69 11.30 7.54
CA ASN A 525 5.94 12.38 6.93
C ASN A 525 6.81 13.17 5.96
N LEU A 526 6.25 13.51 4.80
CA LEU A 526 6.76 14.49 3.83
C LEU A 526 6.14 15.83 4.17
N ARG A 527 6.95 16.88 4.42
CA ARG A 527 6.44 18.16 4.92
C ARG A 527 6.91 19.33 4.07
N TYR A 528 5.97 20.16 3.66
CA TYR A 528 6.31 21.41 2.99
C TYR A 528 6.65 22.50 3.99
N ILE A 529 7.65 23.30 3.64
CA ILE A 529 8.08 24.49 4.39
C ILE A 529 8.02 25.73 3.49
N ARG A 530 7.74 26.91 4.11
CA ARG A 530 7.77 28.22 3.44
C ARG A 530 9.17 28.74 3.15
#